data_1495fb20131caf71ba6ed9da4d678245
#
_entry.id   1495fb20131caf71ba6ed9da4d678245
#
_cell.length_a   1.000
_cell.length_b   1.000
_cell.length_c   1.000
_cell.angle_alpha   90.00
_cell.angle_beta   90.00
_cell.angle_gamma   90.00
#
_symmetry.space_group_name_H-M   'P 1'
#
loop_
_entity.id
_entity.type
_entity.pdbx_description
1 polymer ?
#
loop_
_entity_poly.entity_id
_entity_poly.type
_entity_poly.pdbx_seq_one_letter_code
_entity_poly.pdbx_strand_id
1 'polypeptide(L)'
;PQSAVPGTYKGQLLVNDGSNLLQRLNLEITVSSRVLPQPSEWAFHLDLWQSPYAVARYYQVPLWSQEHLDAMRPLMKMLANAGQKIITATLTHKPWNGQTEDYFDTMVTWIKRADGTWTFDYTIFDRWVEFMMSVGIDKQINCYSMVPWKLSFQYYDQATNSLKFVKT
;
A
#
# COMPACT_ATOMS: atom_id res chain seq x y z
N PRO A 1 6.05 -11.07 -22.67
CA PRO A 1 6.83 -12.14 -22.03
C PRO A 1 8.31 -12.02 -22.39
N GLN A 2 9.21 -12.37 -21.47
CA GLN A 2 10.66 -12.33 -21.73
C GLN A 2 11.07 -13.30 -22.86
N SER A 3 10.24 -14.31 -23.11
CA SER A 3 10.43 -15.31 -24.17
C SER A 3 9.83 -14.91 -25.52
N ALA A 4 9.26 -13.71 -25.66
CA ALA A 4 8.69 -13.27 -26.92
C ALA A 4 9.80 -13.07 -27.94
N VAL A 5 9.67 -13.70 -29.12
CA VAL A 5 10.65 -13.57 -30.21
C VAL A 5 10.53 -12.17 -30.81
N PRO A 6 11.67 -11.44 -31.00
CA PRO A 6 11.64 -10.15 -31.68
C PRO A 6 11.07 -10.23 -33.08
N GLY A 7 10.24 -9.26 -33.47
CA GLY A 7 9.60 -9.23 -34.79
C GLY A 7 8.32 -8.43 -34.80
N THR A 8 7.69 -8.34 -35.98
CA THR A 8 6.40 -7.66 -36.14
C THR A 8 5.29 -8.69 -36.29
N TYR A 9 4.31 -8.62 -35.40
CA TYR A 9 3.15 -9.51 -35.34
C TYR A 9 1.91 -8.77 -35.80
N LYS A 10 1.12 -9.39 -36.66
CA LYS A 10 -0.13 -8.83 -37.15
C LYS A 10 -1.31 -9.65 -36.66
N GLY A 11 -2.37 -8.98 -36.28
CA GLY A 11 -3.58 -9.58 -35.80
C GLY A 11 -4.80 -8.72 -36.06
N GLN A 12 -5.94 -9.13 -35.56
CA GLN A 12 -7.18 -8.36 -35.66
C GLN A 12 -7.89 -8.37 -34.30
N LEU A 13 -8.42 -7.22 -33.90
CA LEU A 13 -9.38 -7.09 -32.85
C LEU A 13 -10.77 -7.05 -33.47
N LEU A 14 -11.66 -7.94 -33.03
CA LEU A 14 -13.04 -8.02 -33.48
C LEU A 14 -13.92 -7.39 -32.40
N VAL A 15 -14.73 -6.42 -32.79
CA VAL A 15 -15.74 -5.81 -31.92
C VAL A 15 -17.08 -6.42 -32.29
N ASN A 16 -17.71 -7.12 -31.35
CA ASN A 16 -18.98 -7.81 -31.55
C ASN A 16 -20.06 -7.24 -30.62
N ASP A 17 -21.31 -7.29 -31.11
CA ASP A 17 -22.52 -7.15 -30.30
C ASP A 17 -23.26 -8.50 -30.34
N GLY A 18 -23.14 -9.28 -29.27
CA GLY A 18 -23.54 -10.69 -29.29
C GLY A 18 -22.79 -11.46 -30.36
N SER A 19 -23.51 -12.07 -31.29
CA SER A 19 -22.94 -12.79 -32.43
C SER A 19 -22.63 -11.93 -33.65
N ASN A 20 -23.04 -10.66 -33.66
CA ASN A 20 -22.89 -9.76 -34.79
C ASN A 20 -21.52 -9.03 -34.72
N LEU A 21 -20.73 -9.20 -35.80
CA LEU A 21 -19.47 -8.46 -35.94
C LEU A 21 -19.78 -7.01 -36.32
N LEU A 22 -19.46 -6.07 -35.47
CA LEU A 22 -19.62 -4.62 -35.70
C LEU A 22 -18.42 -4.01 -36.43
N GLN A 23 -17.19 -4.39 -36.02
CA GLN A 23 -15.98 -3.80 -36.57
C GLN A 23 -14.79 -4.75 -36.48
N ARG A 24 -13.86 -4.63 -37.45
CA ARG A 24 -12.53 -5.23 -37.44
C ARG A 24 -11.48 -4.14 -37.38
N LEU A 25 -10.60 -4.21 -36.39
CA LEU A 25 -9.46 -3.32 -36.26
C LEU A 25 -8.18 -4.13 -36.52
N ASN A 26 -7.36 -3.66 -37.45
CA ASN A 26 -6.06 -4.29 -37.70
C ASN A 26 -5.11 -3.90 -36.56
N LEU A 27 -4.40 -4.88 -36.01
CA LEU A 27 -3.42 -4.71 -34.95
C LEU A 27 -2.04 -5.07 -35.49
N GLU A 28 -1.07 -4.22 -35.23
CA GLU A 28 0.33 -4.50 -35.47
C GLU A 28 1.13 -4.26 -34.19
N ILE A 29 1.89 -5.26 -33.76
CA ILE A 29 2.71 -5.20 -32.54
C ILE A 29 4.16 -5.49 -32.94
N THR A 30 5.06 -4.56 -32.68
CA THR A 30 6.49 -4.77 -32.85
C THR A 30 7.11 -5.16 -31.51
N VAL A 31 7.66 -6.36 -31.43
CA VAL A 31 8.44 -6.86 -30.31
C VAL A 31 9.91 -6.51 -30.53
N SER A 32 10.45 -5.68 -29.63
CA SER A 32 11.87 -5.30 -29.65
C SER A 32 12.75 -6.48 -29.19
N SER A 33 14.01 -6.48 -29.62
CA SER A 33 15.03 -7.38 -29.07
C SER A 33 15.47 -7.05 -27.63
N ARG A 34 15.08 -5.87 -27.12
CA ARG A 34 15.40 -5.46 -25.76
C ARG A 34 14.50 -6.21 -24.76
N VAL A 35 15.12 -6.90 -23.82
CA VAL A 35 14.44 -7.54 -22.69
C VAL A 35 14.57 -6.62 -21.48
N LEU A 36 13.45 -6.27 -20.85
CA LEU A 36 13.44 -5.54 -19.59
C LEU A 36 13.82 -6.47 -18.44
N PRO A 37 14.57 -6.00 -17.44
CA PRO A 37 14.83 -6.76 -16.23
C PRO A 37 13.53 -7.03 -15.47
N GLN A 38 13.59 -7.92 -14.49
CA GLN A 38 12.45 -8.17 -13.59
C GLN A 38 12.11 -6.87 -12.82
N PRO A 39 10.84 -6.63 -12.47
CA PRO A 39 10.44 -5.44 -11.71
C PRO A 39 11.21 -5.23 -10.40
N SER A 40 11.59 -6.33 -9.72
CA SER A 40 12.43 -6.30 -8.52
C SER A 40 13.83 -5.71 -8.76
N GLU A 41 14.34 -5.80 -9.99
CA GLU A 41 15.66 -5.33 -10.42
C GLU A 41 15.63 -3.92 -11.02
N TRP A 42 14.45 -3.32 -11.20
CA TRP A 42 14.36 -2.00 -11.78
C TRP A 42 15.03 -0.96 -10.90
N ALA A 43 15.85 -0.13 -11.49
CA ALA A 43 16.43 1.05 -10.82
C ALA A 43 15.39 2.13 -10.52
N PHE A 44 14.25 2.10 -11.22
CA PHE A 44 13.12 3.00 -10.97
C PHE A 44 12.56 2.81 -9.56
N HIS A 45 12.39 3.92 -8.86
CA HIS A 45 11.93 3.96 -7.47
C HIS A 45 10.42 4.23 -7.43
N LEU A 46 9.63 3.16 -7.50
CA LEU A 46 8.17 3.24 -7.43
C LEU A 46 7.73 3.36 -5.96
N ASP A 47 6.98 4.43 -5.67
CA ASP A 47 6.35 4.69 -4.37
C ASP A 47 4.86 4.99 -4.56
N LEU A 48 4.05 3.97 -4.62
CA LEU A 48 2.59 4.08 -4.55
C LEU A 48 2.15 3.86 -3.09
N TRP A 49 1.46 4.82 -2.52
CA TRP A 49 1.00 4.76 -1.15
C TRP A 49 -0.07 3.68 -0.97
N GLN A 50 0.13 2.83 0.03
CA GLN A 50 -0.82 1.76 0.34
C GLN A 50 -1.79 2.24 1.43
N SER A 51 -3.10 1.95 1.25
CA SER A 51 -4.14 2.21 2.24
C SER A 51 -4.73 0.90 2.77
N PRO A 52 -4.19 0.33 3.85
CA PRO A 52 -4.77 -0.85 4.49
C PRO A 52 -6.19 -0.59 5.00
N TYR A 53 -6.49 0.64 5.43
CA TYR A 53 -7.78 1.02 5.98
C TYR A 53 -8.91 0.92 4.94
N ALA A 54 -8.66 1.36 3.71
CA ALA A 54 -9.60 1.24 2.60
C ALA A 54 -9.90 -0.23 2.26
N VAL A 55 -8.91 -1.10 2.35
CA VAL A 55 -9.09 -2.55 2.11
C VAL A 55 -9.96 -3.17 3.19
N ALA A 56 -9.71 -2.85 4.47
CA ALA A 56 -10.54 -3.36 5.58
C ALA A 56 -12.00 -2.95 5.42
N ARG A 57 -12.26 -1.68 5.07
CA ARG A 57 -13.63 -1.18 4.83
C ARG A 57 -14.29 -1.88 3.64
N TYR A 58 -13.59 -1.98 2.52
CA TYR A 58 -14.15 -2.57 1.29
C TYR A 58 -14.54 -4.04 1.48
N TYR A 59 -13.68 -4.83 2.13
CA TYR A 59 -13.93 -6.25 2.38
C TYR A 59 -14.72 -6.51 3.65
N GLN A 60 -15.03 -5.46 4.45
CA GLN A 60 -15.78 -5.55 5.72
C GLN A 60 -15.13 -6.53 6.71
N VAL A 61 -13.82 -6.49 6.81
CA VAL A 61 -13.02 -7.33 7.71
C VAL A 61 -12.44 -6.51 8.86
N PRO A 62 -12.25 -7.10 10.05
CA PRO A 62 -11.63 -6.40 11.17
C PRO A 62 -10.20 -5.95 10.83
N LEU A 63 -9.93 -4.67 11.06
CA LEU A 63 -8.62 -4.07 10.78
C LEU A 63 -7.51 -4.85 11.49
N TRP A 64 -6.43 -5.14 10.78
CA TRP A 64 -5.27 -5.89 11.24
C TRP A 64 -5.52 -7.35 11.64
N SER A 65 -6.70 -7.91 11.34
CA SER A 65 -6.97 -9.34 11.50
C SER A 65 -6.23 -10.18 10.45
N GLN A 66 -6.29 -11.51 10.57
CA GLN A 66 -5.73 -12.39 9.55
C GLN A 66 -6.51 -12.28 8.23
N GLU A 67 -7.83 -12.18 8.31
CA GLU A 67 -8.72 -11.99 7.15
C GLU A 67 -8.39 -10.70 6.39
N HIS A 68 -8.02 -9.63 7.11
CA HIS A 68 -7.57 -8.38 6.50
C HIS A 68 -6.25 -8.55 5.76
N LEU A 69 -5.26 -9.21 6.36
CA LEU A 69 -3.98 -9.50 5.71
C LEU A 69 -4.18 -10.38 4.46
N ASP A 70 -5.06 -11.37 4.54
CA ASP A 70 -5.35 -12.26 3.42
C ASP A 70 -6.06 -11.51 2.27
N ALA A 71 -6.98 -10.58 2.58
CA ALA A 71 -7.61 -9.71 1.59
C ALA A 71 -6.61 -8.76 0.91
N MET A 72 -5.62 -8.25 1.66
CA MET A 72 -4.57 -7.37 1.12
C MET A 72 -3.55 -8.11 0.26
N ARG A 73 -3.26 -9.37 0.56
CA ARG A 73 -2.15 -10.13 -0.04
C ARG A 73 -2.12 -10.10 -1.57
N PRO A 74 -3.21 -10.39 -2.30
CA PRO A 74 -3.20 -10.33 -3.77
C PRO A 74 -2.92 -8.92 -4.30
N LEU A 75 -3.45 -7.88 -3.66
CA LEU A 75 -3.25 -6.49 -4.06
C LEU A 75 -1.79 -6.05 -3.84
N MET A 76 -1.22 -6.34 -2.68
CA MET A 76 0.16 -5.99 -2.36
C MET A 76 1.15 -6.81 -3.20
N LYS A 77 0.82 -8.07 -3.52
CA LYS A 77 1.62 -8.87 -4.46
C LYS A 77 1.61 -8.30 -5.87
N MET A 78 0.48 -7.76 -6.30
CA MET A 78 0.38 -7.06 -7.60
C MET A 78 1.28 -5.82 -7.62
N LEU A 79 1.30 -5.01 -6.54
CA LEU A 79 2.20 -3.87 -6.40
C LEU A 79 3.68 -4.29 -6.40
N ALA A 80 4.04 -5.35 -5.68
CA ALA A 80 5.39 -5.90 -5.68
C ALA A 80 5.82 -6.30 -7.10
N ASN A 81 4.94 -6.98 -7.86
CA ASN A 81 5.18 -7.38 -9.25
C ASN A 81 5.25 -6.18 -10.21
N ALA A 82 4.71 -5.02 -9.85
CA ALA A 82 4.86 -3.76 -10.58
C ALA A 82 6.13 -3.00 -10.20
N GLY A 83 6.94 -3.51 -9.28
CA GLY A 83 8.21 -2.91 -8.86
C GLY A 83 8.11 -1.94 -7.69
N GLN A 84 7.03 -2.01 -6.89
CA GLN A 84 6.91 -1.25 -5.64
C GLN A 84 8.11 -1.52 -4.72
N LYS A 85 8.72 -0.45 -4.19
CA LYS A 85 9.91 -0.51 -3.34
C LYS A 85 9.63 -0.14 -1.89
N ILE A 86 8.60 0.63 -1.64
CA ILE A 86 8.39 1.38 -0.42
C ILE A 86 7.17 0.88 0.32
N ILE A 87 7.32 0.70 1.63
CA ILE A 87 6.24 0.46 2.58
C ILE A 87 5.81 1.81 3.14
N THR A 88 4.53 2.19 2.97
CA THR A 88 3.96 3.38 3.60
C THR A 88 3.49 3.02 5.00
N ALA A 89 4.07 3.63 6.03
CA ALA A 89 3.69 3.45 7.43
C ALA A 89 3.32 4.79 8.07
N THR A 90 2.41 4.80 9.03
CA THR A 90 1.99 6.01 9.75
C THR A 90 2.39 5.95 11.22
N LEU A 91 3.04 7.02 11.70
CA LEU A 91 3.53 7.14 13.08
C LEU A 91 2.62 8.00 13.95
N THR A 92 1.68 8.71 13.34
CA THR A 92 0.75 9.62 14.02
C THR A 92 -0.67 9.41 13.50
N HIS A 93 -1.66 9.71 14.33
CA HIS A 93 -3.06 9.66 13.97
C HIS A 93 -3.39 10.76 12.95
N LYS A 94 -4.01 10.40 11.84
CA LYS A 94 -4.44 11.32 10.75
C LYS A 94 -3.32 12.25 10.28
N PRO A 95 -2.15 11.74 9.82
CA PRO A 95 -1.03 12.59 9.45
C PRO A 95 -1.40 13.60 8.34
N TRP A 96 -2.34 13.25 7.46
CA TRP A 96 -2.87 14.10 6.37
C TRP A 96 -4.25 14.67 6.67
N ASN A 97 -4.64 14.75 7.95
CA ASN A 97 -5.94 15.22 8.42
C ASN A 97 -7.09 14.37 7.84
N GLY A 98 -7.93 14.86 6.98
CA GLY A 98 -9.07 14.15 6.37
C GLY A 98 -8.99 14.14 4.85
N GLN A 99 -7.79 14.08 4.28
CA GLN A 99 -7.60 14.10 2.83
C GLN A 99 -8.13 12.84 2.13
N THR A 100 -8.15 11.71 2.83
CA THR A 100 -8.64 10.42 2.34
C THR A 100 -9.96 10.07 2.99
N GLU A 101 -10.82 9.32 2.29
CA GLU A 101 -12.10 8.83 2.84
C GLU A 101 -11.88 8.01 4.11
N ASP A 102 -10.96 7.05 4.05
CA ASP A 102 -10.49 6.32 5.22
C ASP A 102 -9.29 7.06 5.80
N TYR A 103 -9.41 7.60 7.00
CA TYR A 103 -8.25 8.22 7.63
C TYR A 103 -7.21 7.16 8.02
N PHE A 104 -5.96 7.55 7.91
CA PHE A 104 -4.86 6.72 8.37
C PHE A 104 -4.67 6.89 9.87
N ASP A 105 -4.79 5.80 10.61
CA ASP A 105 -4.46 5.80 12.03
C ASP A 105 -2.97 5.57 12.25
N THR A 106 -2.51 5.81 13.46
CA THR A 106 -1.13 5.49 13.82
C THR A 106 -0.92 3.98 13.86
N MET A 107 0.20 3.52 13.31
CA MET A 107 0.64 2.13 13.45
C MET A 107 1.54 1.93 14.67
N VAL A 108 1.92 3.02 15.35
CA VAL A 108 2.67 3.01 16.60
C VAL A 108 1.82 3.66 17.68
N THR A 109 1.41 2.91 18.72
CA THR A 109 0.64 3.49 19.81
C THR A 109 1.59 4.23 20.76
N TRP A 110 1.38 5.53 20.88
CA TRP A 110 2.11 6.38 21.84
C TRP A 110 1.43 6.26 23.21
N ILE A 111 2.17 5.83 24.21
CA ILE A 111 1.65 5.56 25.56
C ILE A 111 2.37 6.44 26.57
N LYS A 112 1.60 7.30 27.25
CA LYS A 112 2.08 8.03 28.43
C LYS A 112 1.77 7.21 29.66
N ARG A 113 2.81 6.78 30.38
CA ARG A 113 2.69 6.01 31.62
C ARG A 113 2.18 6.86 32.77
N ALA A 114 1.68 6.21 33.83
CA ALA A 114 1.17 6.89 35.02
C ALA A 114 2.25 7.74 35.74
N ASP A 115 3.52 7.37 35.62
CA ASP A 115 4.68 8.12 36.15
C ASP A 115 5.10 9.29 35.26
N GLY A 116 4.41 9.53 34.13
CA GLY A 116 4.69 10.60 33.18
C GLY A 116 5.71 10.25 32.09
N THR A 117 6.37 9.10 32.16
CA THR A 117 7.28 8.62 31.12
C THR A 117 6.53 8.13 29.89
N TRP A 118 7.24 8.00 28.75
CA TRP A 118 6.67 7.56 27.48
C TRP A 118 7.19 6.17 27.10
N THR A 119 6.30 5.38 26.49
CA THR A 119 6.64 4.14 25.80
C THR A 119 5.83 4.03 24.52
N PHE A 120 6.23 3.11 23.63
CA PHE A 120 5.64 2.98 22.32
C PHE A 120 5.33 1.49 22.05
N ASP A 121 4.15 1.21 21.53
CA ASP A 121 3.77 -0.12 21.09
C ASP A 121 3.84 -0.18 19.56
N TYR A 122 4.70 -1.03 19.04
CA TYR A 122 4.96 -1.24 17.62
C TYR A 122 4.23 -2.43 17.03
N THR A 123 3.34 -3.10 17.77
CA THR A 123 2.69 -4.35 17.36
C THR A 123 2.06 -4.26 15.96
N ILE A 124 1.35 -3.17 15.67
CA ILE A 124 0.72 -2.97 14.35
C ILE A 124 1.76 -2.59 13.30
N PHE A 125 2.72 -1.76 13.64
CA PHE A 125 3.80 -1.36 12.73
C PHE A 125 4.62 -2.58 12.28
N ASP A 126 5.05 -3.41 13.22
CA ASP A 126 5.83 -4.61 12.93
C ASP A 126 5.02 -5.58 12.06
N ARG A 127 3.76 -5.86 12.45
CA ARG A 127 2.87 -6.73 11.68
C ARG A 127 2.67 -6.26 10.24
N TRP A 128 2.51 -4.95 10.03
CA TRP A 128 2.38 -4.35 8.71
C TRP A 128 3.66 -4.50 7.89
N VAL A 129 4.79 -4.13 8.46
CA VAL A 129 6.10 -4.21 7.79
C VAL A 129 6.44 -5.65 7.41
N GLU A 130 6.29 -6.59 8.35
CA GLU A 130 6.53 -8.02 8.10
C GLU A 130 5.62 -8.57 6.99
N PHE A 131 4.33 -8.20 7.01
CA PHE A 131 3.41 -8.56 5.95
C PHE A 131 3.87 -8.04 4.59
N MET A 132 4.23 -6.76 4.47
CA MET A 132 4.69 -6.15 3.22
C MET A 132 5.99 -6.79 2.72
N MET A 133 6.93 -7.07 3.61
CA MET A 133 8.16 -7.80 3.28
C MET A 133 7.84 -9.21 2.76
N SER A 134 6.87 -9.89 3.36
CA SER A 134 6.44 -11.25 2.96
C SER A 134 5.87 -11.31 1.54
N VAL A 135 5.36 -10.21 1.00
CA VAL A 135 4.85 -10.12 -0.38
C VAL A 135 5.88 -9.57 -1.37
N GLY A 136 7.08 -9.19 -0.90
CA GLY A 136 8.21 -8.78 -1.73
C GLY A 136 8.40 -7.26 -1.84
N ILE A 137 7.86 -6.47 -0.92
CA ILE A 137 8.10 -5.02 -0.80
C ILE A 137 8.97 -4.80 0.45
N ASP A 138 10.28 -4.63 0.26
CA ASP A 138 11.25 -4.75 1.35
C ASP A 138 12.44 -3.78 1.28
N LYS A 139 12.39 -2.74 0.43
CA LYS A 139 13.56 -1.88 0.20
C LYS A 139 13.62 -0.66 1.08
N GLN A 140 12.46 -0.11 1.45
CA GLN A 140 12.39 1.13 2.23
C GLN A 140 11.06 1.21 2.98
N ILE A 141 11.09 1.84 4.15
CA ILE A 141 9.90 2.21 4.91
C ILE A 141 9.83 3.73 4.95
N ASN A 142 8.74 4.29 4.42
CA ASN A 142 8.44 5.71 4.56
C ASN A 142 7.47 5.91 5.73
N CYS A 143 7.98 6.56 6.78
CA CYS A 143 7.24 6.81 8.01
C CYS A 143 6.57 8.19 7.98
N TYR A 144 5.25 8.22 7.96
CA TYR A 144 4.42 9.43 7.95
C TYR A 144 3.73 9.63 9.30
N SER A 145 3.74 10.75 9.89
CA SER A 145 4.66 11.86 9.71
C SER A 145 5.00 12.35 11.11
N MET A 146 6.24 12.71 11.36
CA MET A 146 6.62 13.34 12.65
C MET A 146 5.96 14.69 12.83
N VAL A 147 5.51 15.32 11.75
CA VAL A 147 4.78 16.59 11.77
C VAL A 147 3.45 16.40 11.00
N PRO A 148 2.36 16.00 11.70
CA PRO A 148 1.05 15.87 11.06
C PRO A 148 0.48 17.24 10.70
N TRP A 149 -0.35 17.31 9.66
CA TRP A 149 -0.86 18.58 9.13
C TRP A 149 -1.61 19.43 10.15
N LYS A 150 -2.27 18.83 11.14
CA LYS A 150 -2.98 19.55 12.21
C LYS A 150 -2.14 19.79 13.46
N LEU A 151 -0.87 19.40 13.49
CA LEU A 151 -0.02 19.48 14.68
C LEU A 151 -0.72 18.94 15.95
N SER A 152 -1.42 17.81 15.79
CA SER A 152 -2.19 17.13 16.83
C SER A 152 -1.71 15.70 16.95
N PHE A 153 -1.22 15.31 18.13
CA PHE A 153 -0.67 13.99 18.40
C PHE A 153 -1.57 13.23 19.36
N GLN A 154 -2.08 12.08 18.91
CA GLN A 154 -2.88 11.18 19.73
C GLN A 154 -1.96 10.31 20.57
N TYR A 155 -2.33 10.10 21.83
CA TYR A 155 -1.66 9.17 22.73
C TYR A 155 -2.65 8.52 23.69
N TYR A 156 -2.28 7.35 24.20
CA TYR A 156 -2.99 6.68 25.27
C TYR A 156 -2.39 7.09 26.62
N ASP A 157 -3.21 7.65 27.51
CA ASP A 157 -2.82 8.05 28.85
C ASP A 157 -3.19 6.96 29.85
N GLN A 158 -2.20 6.24 30.39
CA GLN A 158 -2.43 5.16 31.35
C GLN A 158 -3.00 5.67 32.67
N ALA A 159 -2.69 6.90 33.10
CA ALA A 159 -3.20 7.44 34.36
C ALA A 159 -4.73 7.67 34.33
N THR A 160 -5.27 7.95 33.16
CA THR A 160 -6.71 8.22 32.95
C THR A 160 -7.42 7.14 32.15
N ASN A 161 -6.69 6.10 31.70
CA ASN A 161 -7.18 5.01 30.86
C ASN A 161 -7.97 5.51 29.64
N SER A 162 -7.44 6.51 28.94
CA SER A 162 -8.14 7.15 27.82
C SER A 162 -7.20 7.68 26.74
N LEU A 163 -7.73 7.80 25.52
CA LEU A 163 -7.04 8.48 24.42
C LEU A 163 -7.09 10.00 24.63
N LYS A 164 -5.96 10.65 24.47
CA LYS A 164 -5.79 12.09 24.56
C LYS A 164 -5.06 12.66 23.35
N PHE A 165 -5.09 13.97 23.22
CA PHE A 165 -4.40 14.71 22.17
C PHE A 165 -3.53 15.81 22.80
N VAL A 166 -2.29 15.90 22.32
CA VAL A 166 -1.45 17.10 22.48
C VAL A 166 -1.60 17.92 21.20
N LYS A 167 -1.88 19.20 21.35
CA LYS A 167 -1.85 20.20 20.29
C LYS A 167 -0.71 21.14 20.57
N THR A 168 0.07 21.46 19.57
CA THR A 168 1.15 22.46 19.62
C THR A 168 0.68 23.78 19.05
#